data_833415b8361e74ca754fa7f8591fe035
#
_entry.id   833415b8361e74ca754fa7f8591fe035
#
_cell.length_a   1.000
_cell.length_b   1.000
_cell.length_c   1.000
_cell.angle_alpha   90.00
_cell.angle_beta   90.00
_cell.angle_gamma   90.00
#
_symmetry.space_group_name_H-M   'P 1'
#
loop_
_entity.id
_entity.type
_entity.pdbx_description
1 polymer ?
#
loop_
_entity_poly.entity_id
_entity_poly.type
_entity_poly.pdbx_seq_one_letter_code
_entity_poly.pdbx_strand_id
1 'polypeptide(L)'
;MENLTHSLFGAVLYRSGFDRYVPNILPLWVIGANLPDIDVIVNLFGKTAYLRHHRGLTHAIPGVIILSLALATAWFFWQRWQNSTTSNNTTINLSSFSLWLRLFISSFVAVGTHPMLDGLNNYGIR
;
A
#
# COMPACT_ATOMS: atom_id res chain seq x y z
N MET A 1 4.97 -6.05 13.84
CA MET A 1 6.40 -5.66 13.62
C MET A 1 6.51 -4.14 13.65
N GLU A 2 7.73 -3.58 13.75
CA GLU A 2 7.88 -2.13 13.70
C GLU A 2 7.63 -1.62 12.28
N ASN A 3 6.96 -0.49 12.13
CA ASN A 3 6.66 0.15 10.83
C ASN A 3 7.90 0.34 9.95
N LEU A 4 9.07 0.44 10.58
CA LEU A 4 10.36 0.52 9.88
C LEU A 4 10.64 -0.76 9.08
N THR A 5 10.37 -1.94 9.65
CA THR A 5 10.59 -3.23 8.99
C THR A 5 9.66 -3.38 7.78
N HIS A 6 8.37 -3.02 7.91
CA HIS A 6 7.42 -3.03 6.79
C HIS A 6 7.85 -2.07 5.68
N SER A 7 8.30 -0.86 6.05
CA SER A 7 8.79 0.14 5.10
C SER A 7 10.02 -0.34 4.33
N LEU A 8 11.00 -0.91 5.04
CA LEU A 8 12.23 -1.43 4.43
C LEU A 8 11.93 -2.63 3.53
N PHE A 9 11.09 -3.56 3.97
CA PHE A 9 10.71 -4.72 3.17
C PHE A 9 9.98 -4.30 1.90
N GLY A 10 9.01 -3.38 1.99
CA GLY A 10 8.32 -2.82 0.83
C GLY A 10 9.27 -2.13 -0.14
N ALA A 11 10.23 -1.35 0.36
CA ALA A 11 11.23 -0.68 -0.46
C ALA A 11 12.18 -1.66 -1.18
N VAL A 12 12.65 -2.70 -0.48
CA VAL A 12 13.51 -3.75 -1.05
C VAL A 12 12.75 -4.53 -2.12
N LEU A 13 11.51 -4.92 -1.84
CA LEU A 13 10.69 -5.66 -2.79
C LEU A 13 10.39 -4.84 -4.05
N TYR A 14 10.12 -3.55 -3.91
CA TYR A 14 9.99 -2.64 -5.04
C TYR A 14 11.26 -2.63 -5.90
N ARG A 15 12.43 -2.49 -5.28
CA ARG A 15 13.72 -2.45 -5.96
C ARG A 15 14.13 -3.80 -6.56
N SER A 16 13.57 -4.91 -6.12
CA SER A 16 13.88 -6.25 -6.65
C SER A 16 13.29 -6.53 -8.04
N GLY A 17 12.48 -5.62 -8.60
CA GLY A 17 11.98 -5.76 -9.98
C GLY A 17 10.70 -4.97 -10.29
N PHE A 18 9.94 -4.55 -9.27
CA PHE A 18 8.72 -3.76 -9.50
C PHE A 18 8.99 -2.34 -9.98
N ASP A 19 10.19 -1.81 -9.76
CA ASP A 19 10.66 -0.53 -10.31
C ASP A 19 10.69 -0.52 -11.85
N ARG A 20 10.89 -1.69 -12.48
CA ARG A 20 10.77 -1.85 -13.94
C ARG A 20 9.32 -1.94 -14.42
N TYR A 21 8.44 -2.45 -13.55
CA TYR A 21 7.02 -2.61 -13.87
C TYR A 21 6.27 -1.27 -13.84
N VAL A 22 6.48 -0.49 -12.79
CA VAL A 22 6.04 0.92 -12.68
C VAL A 22 7.15 1.72 -12.02
N PRO A 23 7.85 2.57 -12.76
CA PRO A 23 8.92 3.37 -12.19
C PRO A 23 8.38 4.51 -11.30
N ASN A 24 9.23 4.97 -10.38
CA ASN A 24 8.98 6.14 -9.53
C ASN A 24 7.78 6.04 -8.58
N ILE A 25 7.38 4.82 -8.16
CA ILE A 25 6.31 4.61 -7.18
C ILE A 25 6.83 4.05 -5.84
N LEU A 26 8.11 4.24 -5.51
CA LEU A 26 8.67 3.81 -4.23
C LEU A 26 7.85 4.32 -3.02
N PRO A 27 7.39 5.60 -2.98
CA PRO A 27 6.57 6.08 -1.86
C PRO A 27 5.24 5.32 -1.73
N LEU A 28 4.62 4.90 -2.85
CA LEU A 28 3.41 4.07 -2.83
C LEU A 28 3.67 2.74 -2.12
N TRP A 29 4.84 2.12 -2.35
CA TRP A 29 5.21 0.86 -1.71
C TRP A 29 5.44 1.01 -0.22
N VAL A 30 6.11 2.08 0.20
CA VAL A 30 6.33 2.38 1.63
C VAL A 30 5.00 2.67 2.32
N ILE A 31 4.13 3.45 1.71
CA ILE A 31 2.78 3.73 2.24
C ILE A 31 1.97 2.43 2.30
N GLY A 32 1.92 1.67 1.20
CA GLY A 32 1.16 0.43 1.11
C GLY A 32 1.57 -0.60 2.16
N ALA A 33 2.87 -0.76 2.39
CA ALA A 33 3.39 -1.69 3.40
C ALA A 33 3.00 -1.33 4.84
N ASN A 34 2.64 -0.07 5.13
CA ASN A 34 2.21 0.39 6.45
C ASN A 34 0.69 0.67 6.53
N LEU A 35 0.00 0.64 5.40
CA LEU A 35 -1.40 1.05 5.31
C LEU A 35 -2.35 0.21 6.20
N PRO A 36 -2.17 -1.11 6.36
CA PRO A 36 -3.03 -1.89 7.26
C PRO A 36 -2.96 -1.45 8.73
N ASP A 37 -1.85 -0.86 9.17
CA ASP A 37 -1.70 -0.33 10.53
C ASP A 37 -2.41 1.03 10.75
N ILE A 38 -3.08 1.57 9.74
CA ILE A 38 -3.84 2.83 9.87
C ILE A 38 -4.97 2.71 10.90
N ASP A 39 -5.39 1.49 11.23
CA ASP A 39 -6.37 1.20 12.28
C ASP A 39 -5.89 1.61 13.67
N VAL A 40 -4.60 1.89 13.88
CA VAL A 40 -4.07 2.53 15.08
C VAL A 40 -4.79 3.86 15.38
N ILE A 41 -5.32 4.54 14.36
CA ILE A 41 -6.16 5.73 14.53
C ILE A 41 -7.43 5.42 15.33
N VAL A 42 -7.96 4.20 15.22
CA VAL A 42 -9.11 3.73 16.01
C VAL A 42 -8.81 3.72 17.51
N ASN A 43 -7.52 3.65 17.89
CA ASN A 43 -7.09 3.76 19.29
C ASN A 43 -7.46 5.12 19.92
N LEU A 44 -7.63 6.16 19.11
CA LEU A 44 -8.12 7.48 19.56
C LEU A 44 -9.57 7.44 20.08
N PHE A 45 -10.33 6.42 19.66
CA PHE A 45 -11.74 6.23 20.06
C PHE A 45 -11.92 5.26 21.25
N GLY A 46 -10.81 4.76 21.82
CA GLY A 46 -10.80 3.94 23.04
C GLY A 46 -10.21 2.55 22.87
N LYS A 47 -9.54 2.07 23.92
CA LYS A 47 -8.82 0.78 23.95
C LYS A 47 -9.71 -0.43 23.63
N THR A 48 -10.97 -0.41 24.02
CA THR A 48 -11.93 -1.49 23.79
C THR A 48 -12.40 -1.55 22.33
N ALA A 49 -12.56 -0.41 21.66
CA ALA A 49 -12.86 -0.36 20.23
C ALA A 49 -11.66 -0.84 19.40
N TYR A 50 -10.47 -0.44 19.80
CA TYR A 50 -9.22 -0.87 19.18
C TYR A 50 -9.05 -2.41 19.26
N LEU A 51 -9.18 -3.02 20.44
CA LEU A 51 -9.03 -4.47 20.60
C LEU A 51 -10.06 -5.30 19.83
N ARG A 52 -11.26 -4.75 19.59
CA ARG A 52 -12.33 -5.41 18.84
C ARG A 52 -12.12 -5.37 17.32
N HIS A 53 -11.53 -4.29 16.81
CA HIS A 53 -11.39 -4.04 15.36
C HIS A 53 -9.95 -4.15 14.88
N HIS A 54 -8.97 -4.10 15.81
CA HIS A 54 -7.56 -4.26 15.48
C HIS A 54 -7.31 -5.66 14.91
N ARG A 55 -6.66 -5.70 13.75
CA ARG A 55 -6.34 -6.92 13.00
C ARG A 55 -7.54 -7.70 12.39
N GLY A 56 -8.78 -7.20 12.55
CA GLY A 56 -9.94 -7.89 12.01
C GLY A 56 -10.21 -7.59 10.53
N LEU A 57 -10.45 -6.34 10.21
CA LEU A 57 -10.89 -5.94 8.86
C LEU A 57 -9.74 -5.54 7.94
N THR A 58 -8.76 -4.78 8.43
CA THR A 58 -7.65 -4.27 7.62
C THR A 58 -6.63 -5.33 7.23
N HIS A 59 -6.44 -6.34 8.08
CA HIS A 59 -5.54 -7.48 7.85
C HIS A 59 -6.24 -8.67 7.18
N ALA A 60 -7.56 -8.64 7.06
CA ALA A 60 -8.31 -9.64 6.30
C ALA A 60 -8.20 -9.40 4.78
N ILE A 61 -8.35 -10.46 3.99
CA ILE A 61 -8.27 -10.38 2.52
C ILE A 61 -9.15 -9.27 1.93
N PRO A 62 -10.42 -9.06 2.37
CA PRO A 62 -11.24 -7.96 1.88
C PRO A 62 -10.64 -6.58 2.19
N GLY A 63 -10.04 -6.40 3.36
CA GLY A 63 -9.39 -5.16 3.75
C GLY A 63 -8.19 -4.85 2.88
N VAL A 64 -7.34 -5.84 2.62
CA VAL A 64 -6.19 -5.70 1.70
C VAL A 64 -6.65 -5.26 0.31
N ILE A 65 -7.72 -5.86 -0.22
CA ILE A 65 -8.28 -5.48 -1.54
C ILE A 65 -8.77 -4.04 -1.53
N ILE A 66 -9.57 -3.64 -0.54
CA ILE A 66 -10.14 -2.30 -0.43
C ILE A 66 -9.05 -1.25 -0.27
N LEU A 67 -8.08 -1.48 0.61
CA LEU A 67 -6.94 -0.58 0.81
C LEU A 67 -6.07 -0.44 -0.43
N SER A 68 -5.86 -1.53 -1.16
CA SER A 68 -5.11 -1.52 -2.42
C SER A 68 -5.83 -0.74 -3.52
N LEU A 69 -7.15 -0.90 -3.64
CA LEU A 69 -7.99 -0.13 -4.57
C LEU A 69 -7.94 1.36 -4.25
N ALA A 70 -8.10 1.72 -2.98
CA ALA A 70 -8.06 3.10 -2.52
C ALA A 70 -6.69 3.74 -2.80
N LEU A 71 -5.60 3.03 -2.45
CA LEU A 71 -4.23 3.51 -2.66
C LEU A 71 -3.90 3.68 -4.16
N ALA A 72 -4.23 2.70 -4.99
CA ALA A 72 -4.00 2.74 -6.43
C ALA A 72 -4.77 3.90 -7.09
N THR A 73 -6.03 4.08 -6.70
CA THR A 73 -6.89 5.14 -7.25
C THR A 73 -6.41 6.52 -6.82
N ALA A 74 -6.08 6.70 -5.54
CA ALA A 74 -5.53 7.95 -5.02
C ALA A 74 -4.21 8.31 -5.72
N TRP A 75 -3.32 7.34 -5.88
CA TRP A 75 -2.04 7.53 -6.57
C TRP A 75 -2.22 7.87 -8.05
N PHE A 76 -3.15 7.19 -8.72
CA PHE A 76 -3.47 7.46 -10.13
C PHE A 76 -3.95 8.90 -10.34
N PHE A 77 -4.88 9.39 -9.52
CA PHE A 77 -5.35 10.76 -9.60
C PHE A 77 -4.28 11.77 -9.24
N TRP A 78 -3.44 11.47 -8.24
CA TRP A 78 -2.31 12.33 -7.87
C TRP A 78 -1.30 12.48 -9.01
N GLN A 79 -0.92 11.38 -9.67
CA GLN A 79 -0.05 11.43 -10.85
C GLN A 79 -0.66 12.25 -11.99
N ARG A 80 -1.96 12.08 -12.23
CA ARG A 80 -2.64 12.88 -13.25
C ARG A 80 -2.65 14.37 -12.93
N TRP A 81 -2.87 14.71 -11.67
CA TRP A 81 -2.83 16.09 -11.20
C TRP A 81 -1.43 16.69 -11.36
N GLN A 82 -0.39 16.00 -10.96
CA GLN A 82 0.99 16.44 -11.14
C GLN A 82 1.35 16.65 -12.63
N ASN A 83 0.99 15.69 -13.48
CA ASN A 83 1.27 15.77 -14.92
C ASN A 83 0.50 16.93 -15.61
N SER A 84 -0.65 17.30 -15.07
CA SER A 84 -1.42 18.46 -15.51
C SER A 84 -0.75 19.79 -15.15
N THR A 85 0.02 19.80 -14.06
CA THR A 85 0.66 21.02 -13.53
C THR A 85 2.10 21.18 -14.05
N THR A 86 2.75 20.10 -14.45
CA THR A 86 4.13 20.10 -14.90
C THR A 86 4.20 19.59 -16.33
N SER A 87 4.66 20.43 -17.26
CA SER A 87 4.82 20.12 -18.71
C SER A 87 5.91 19.06 -19.01
N ASN A 88 6.22 18.19 -18.09
CA ASN A 88 7.23 17.14 -18.29
C ASN A 88 6.57 15.86 -18.83
N ASN A 89 6.69 15.69 -20.15
CA ASN A 89 6.25 14.53 -20.94
C ASN A 89 7.03 13.23 -20.64
N THR A 90 7.23 12.87 -19.38
CA THR A 90 7.70 11.54 -18.98
C THR A 90 6.52 10.59 -18.71
N THR A 91 5.46 10.73 -19.48
CA THR A 91 4.34 9.79 -19.40
C THR A 91 4.70 8.50 -20.13
N ILE A 92 4.76 7.41 -19.38
CA ILE A 92 4.64 6.08 -19.93
C ILE A 92 3.38 6.11 -20.81
N ASN A 93 3.54 5.87 -22.10
CA ASN A 93 2.46 5.94 -23.10
C ASN A 93 1.54 4.70 -22.98
N LEU A 94 1.02 4.48 -21.77
CA LEU A 94 0.07 3.42 -21.43
C LEU A 94 -1.35 4.00 -21.47
N SER A 95 -2.31 3.20 -21.89
CA SER A 95 -3.71 3.55 -21.69
C SER A 95 -3.97 3.81 -20.20
N SER A 96 -4.84 4.76 -19.88
CA SER A 96 -5.16 5.11 -18.48
C SER A 96 -5.57 3.89 -17.64
N PHE A 97 -6.28 2.94 -18.26
CA PHE A 97 -6.67 1.68 -17.61
C PHE A 97 -5.46 0.77 -17.33
N SER A 98 -4.54 0.63 -18.28
CA SER A 98 -3.34 -0.19 -18.09
C SER A 98 -2.44 0.35 -16.98
N LEU A 99 -2.29 1.67 -16.89
CA LEU A 99 -1.55 2.30 -15.80
C LEU A 99 -2.23 2.06 -14.45
N TRP A 100 -3.55 2.28 -14.39
CA TRP A 100 -4.31 2.05 -13.17
C TRP A 100 -4.22 0.59 -12.71
N LEU A 101 -4.32 -0.38 -13.63
CA LEU A 101 -4.20 -1.80 -13.32
C LEU A 101 -2.81 -2.16 -12.76
N ARG A 102 -1.74 -1.59 -13.33
CA ARG A 102 -0.37 -1.78 -12.83
C ARG A 102 -0.19 -1.18 -11.43
N LEU A 103 -0.76 -0.01 -11.19
CA LEU A 103 -0.78 0.62 -9.86
C LEU A 103 -1.56 -0.23 -8.86
N PHE A 104 -2.70 -0.80 -9.27
CA PHE A 104 -3.48 -1.69 -8.42
C PHE A 104 -2.70 -2.96 -8.03
N ILE A 105 -2.08 -3.64 -9.01
CA ILE A 105 -1.25 -4.82 -8.74
C ILE A 105 -0.09 -4.47 -7.80
N SER A 106 0.60 -3.35 -8.05
CA SER A 106 1.69 -2.88 -7.18
C SER A 106 1.20 -2.57 -5.77
N SER A 107 0.06 -1.88 -5.63
CA SER A 107 -0.55 -1.58 -4.33
C SER A 107 -0.99 -2.84 -3.61
N PHE A 108 -1.57 -3.80 -4.33
CA PHE A 108 -2.03 -5.07 -3.76
C PHE A 108 -0.86 -5.88 -3.19
N VAL A 109 0.25 -5.97 -3.90
CA VAL A 109 1.45 -6.62 -3.39
C VAL A 109 2.02 -5.85 -2.20
N ALA A 110 2.16 -4.52 -2.30
CA ALA A 110 2.69 -3.69 -1.22
C ALA A 110 1.87 -3.81 0.08
N VAL A 111 0.54 -3.69 -0.01
CA VAL A 111 -0.36 -3.83 1.15
C VAL A 111 -0.36 -5.26 1.68
N GLY A 112 -0.33 -6.27 0.79
CA GLY A 112 -0.32 -7.68 1.16
C GLY A 112 0.96 -8.14 1.86
N THR A 113 2.09 -7.43 1.69
CA THR A 113 3.34 -7.73 2.42
C THR A 113 3.17 -7.56 3.93
N HIS A 114 2.32 -6.64 4.36
CA HIS A 114 2.10 -6.35 5.78
C HIS A 114 1.54 -7.56 6.56
N PRO A 115 0.34 -8.09 6.23
CA PRO A 115 -0.19 -9.25 6.94
C PRO A 115 0.67 -10.51 6.73
N MET A 116 1.40 -10.61 5.62
CA MET A 116 2.34 -11.71 5.39
C MET A 116 3.49 -11.66 6.39
N LEU A 117 4.12 -10.50 6.58
CA LEU A 117 5.21 -10.33 7.55
C LEU A 117 4.72 -10.51 8.98
N ASP A 118 3.54 -10.01 9.31
CA ASP A 118 2.95 -10.18 10.64
C ASP A 118 2.63 -11.65 10.93
N GLY A 119 2.20 -12.41 9.91
CA GLY A 119 1.97 -13.84 10.03
C GLY A 119 3.25 -14.67 10.25
N LEU A 120 4.39 -14.18 9.78
CA LEU A 120 5.70 -14.82 9.98
C LEU A 120 6.33 -14.48 11.33
N ASN A 121 5.79 -13.51 12.07
CA ASN A 121 6.30 -13.11 13.37
C ASN A 121 5.71 -13.99 14.48
N ASN A 122 6.53 -14.29 15.53
CA ASN A 122 6.12 -15.09 16.70
C ASN A 122 4.89 -14.54 17.44
N TYR A 123 4.54 -13.27 17.23
CA TYR A 123 3.34 -12.66 17.78
C TYR A 123 2.06 -12.94 16.98
N GLY A 124 2.19 -13.58 15.82
CA GLY A 124 1.13 -14.14 14.97
C GLY A 124 -0.12 -13.29 14.79
N ILE A 125 -0.83 -13.55 13.73
CA ILE A 125 -2.25 -13.15 13.58
C ILE A 125 -3.07 -14.07 14.48
N ARG A 126 -3.32 -13.65 15.71
CA ARG A 126 -4.26 -14.35 16.61
C ARG A 126 -5.60 -13.67 16.58
#